data_f10cfbd9de825fb7a40aa8171f31be28
#
_entry.id   f10cfbd9de825fb7a40aa8171f31be28
#
_cell.length_a   1.000
_cell.length_b   1.000
_cell.length_c   1.000
_cell.angle_alpha   90.00
_cell.angle_beta   90.00
_cell.angle_gamma   90.00
#
_symmetry.space_group_name_H-M   'P 1'
#
loop_
_entity.id
_entity.type
_entity.pdbx_description
1 polymer ?
#
loop_
_entity_poly.entity_id
_entity_poly.type
_entity_poly.pdbx_seq_one_letter_code
_entity_poly.pdbx_strand_id
1 'polypeptide(L)'
;ILYRSLARAIYKAADEPGAHDRIEGIDLIDKVIEIDQSPIGRTPRSNPATYTGLFGFIRDLFAMMPEAKQRGYRAGRFSFNVKGGRCEACQGDGVIAIEMHFLPDVYVTCEQCKGRRYNRETLDITYRGKSIADVLE
;
A
#
# COMPACT_ATOMS: atom_id res chain seq x y z
N ILE A 1 -28.85 -4.72 2.34
CA ILE A 1 -29.62 -5.96 2.07
C ILE A 1 -29.06 -6.61 0.80
N LEU A 2 -29.25 -6.02 -0.39
CA LEU A 2 -28.99 -6.65 -1.68
C LEU A 2 -27.59 -7.28 -1.80
N TYR A 3 -26.52 -6.51 -1.57
CA TYR A 3 -25.14 -7.01 -1.67
C TYR A 3 -24.89 -8.23 -0.78
N ARG A 4 -25.24 -8.15 0.51
CA ARG A 4 -25.02 -9.26 1.45
C ARG A 4 -25.84 -10.49 1.12
N SER A 5 -27.07 -10.33 0.61
CA SER A 5 -27.87 -11.47 0.16
C SER A 5 -27.25 -12.15 -1.05
N LEU A 6 -26.79 -11.39 -2.04
CA LEU A 6 -26.10 -11.91 -3.21
C LEU A 6 -24.76 -12.56 -2.84
N ALA A 7 -23.95 -11.90 -2.01
CA ALA A 7 -22.67 -12.44 -1.54
C ALA A 7 -22.86 -13.76 -0.77
N ARG A 8 -23.91 -13.87 0.05
CA ARG A 8 -24.25 -15.10 0.77
C ARG A 8 -24.68 -16.21 -0.18
N ALA A 9 -25.52 -15.90 -1.17
CA ALA A 9 -26.00 -16.88 -2.13
C ALA A 9 -24.89 -17.40 -3.06
N ILE A 10 -24.05 -16.50 -3.58
CA ILE A 10 -23.03 -16.79 -4.60
C ILE A 10 -21.73 -17.29 -3.97
N TYR A 11 -21.25 -16.58 -2.92
CA TYR A 11 -19.93 -16.82 -2.33
C TYR A 11 -19.99 -17.50 -0.96
N LYS A 12 -21.18 -17.81 -0.45
CA LYS A 12 -21.39 -18.37 0.90
C LYS A 12 -20.76 -17.48 2.00
N ALA A 13 -20.82 -16.15 1.81
CA ALA A 13 -20.33 -15.20 2.80
C ALA A 13 -21.07 -15.35 4.13
N ALA A 14 -20.34 -15.14 5.24
CA ALA A 14 -20.88 -15.30 6.59
C ALA A 14 -21.80 -14.14 7.02
N ASP A 15 -21.65 -12.97 6.41
CA ASP A 15 -22.40 -11.78 6.75
C ASP A 15 -23.90 -11.95 6.48
N GLU A 16 -24.72 -11.65 7.50
CA GLU A 16 -26.16 -11.72 7.35
C GLU A 16 -26.72 -10.44 6.71
N PRO A 17 -27.62 -10.59 5.71
CA PRO A 17 -28.36 -9.44 5.18
C PRO A 17 -29.34 -8.90 6.20
N GLY A 18 -29.72 -7.65 6.08
CA GLY A 18 -30.83 -7.09 6.86
C GLY A 18 -32.15 -7.82 6.55
N ALA A 19 -33.12 -7.68 7.45
CA ALA A 19 -34.43 -8.31 7.30
C ALA A 19 -35.08 -7.92 5.97
N HIS A 20 -35.57 -8.93 5.25
CA HIS A 20 -36.26 -8.78 3.97
C HIS A 20 -37.03 -10.10 3.70
N ASP A 21 -38.06 -10.03 2.90
CA ASP A 21 -38.86 -11.21 2.60
C ASP A 21 -38.14 -12.14 1.62
N ARG A 22 -37.80 -11.66 0.43
CA ARG A 22 -37.07 -12.44 -0.58
C ARG A 22 -36.42 -11.52 -1.63
N ILE A 23 -35.46 -12.07 -2.34
CA ILE A 23 -34.85 -11.47 -3.54
C ILE A 23 -35.07 -12.46 -4.69
N GLU A 24 -35.71 -12.00 -5.74
CA GLU A 24 -35.95 -12.81 -6.95
C GLU A 24 -34.81 -12.58 -7.97
N GLY A 25 -34.51 -13.59 -8.80
CA GLY A 25 -33.53 -13.51 -9.86
C GLY A 25 -32.08 -13.65 -9.44
N ILE A 26 -31.79 -14.13 -8.23
CA ILE A 26 -30.41 -14.38 -7.78
C ILE A 26 -29.70 -15.40 -8.67
N ASP A 27 -30.42 -16.38 -9.15
CA ASP A 27 -29.97 -17.43 -10.06
C ASP A 27 -29.54 -16.93 -11.44
N LEU A 28 -29.92 -15.69 -11.79
CA LEU A 28 -29.50 -15.04 -13.04
C LEU A 28 -28.18 -14.25 -12.89
N ILE A 29 -27.59 -14.24 -11.69
CA ILE A 29 -26.37 -13.48 -11.39
C ILE A 29 -25.24 -14.44 -11.07
N ASP A 30 -24.20 -14.41 -11.87
CA ASP A 30 -23.02 -15.26 -11.69
C ASP A 30 -22.01 -14.65 -10.72
N LYS A 31 -21.95 -13.31 -10.65
CA LYS A 31 -20.89 -12.61 -9.93
C LYS A 31 -21.36 -11.25 -9.42
N VAL A 32 -20.93 -10.90 -8.22
CA VAL A 32 -21.12 -9.56 -7.63
C VAL A 32 -19.77 -8.94 -7.33
N ILE A 33 -19.59 -7.71 -7.73
CA ILE A 33 -18.39 -6.93 -7.46
C ILE A 33 -18.82 -5.70 -6.65
N GLU A 34 -18.26 -5.56 -5.46
CA GLU A 34 -18.40 -4.35 -4.66
C GLU A 34 -17.30 -3.36 -5.04
N ILE A 35 -17.70 -2.16 -5.40
CA ILE A 35 -16.79 -1.04 -5.67
C ILE A 35 -17.09 0.04 -4.64
N ASP A 36 -16.12 0.33 -3.80
CA ASP A 36 -16.22 1.40 -2.81
C ASP A 36 -15.05 2.39 -2.95
N GLN A 37 -15.06 3.43 -2.16
CA GLN A 37 -14.00 4.43 -2.07
C GLN A 37 -13.20 4.30 -0.76
N SER A 38 -13.20 3.13 -0.15
CA SER A 38 -12.39 2.88 1.03
C SER A 38 -10.90 3.06 0.74
N PRO A 39 -10.12 3.57 1.68
CA PRO A 39 -8.67 3.65 1.51
C PRO A 39 -8.05 2.28 1.21
N ILE A 40 -7.07 2.26 0.31
CA ILE A 40 -6.30 1.06 -0.02
C ILE A 40 -5.43 0.70 1.18
N GLY A 41 -5.82 -0.37 1.87
CA GLY A 41 -5.10 -0.86 3.05
C GLY A 41 -5.27 0.03 4.29
N ARG A 42 -4.75 -0.46 5.42
CA ARG A 42 -4.88 0.19 6.73
C ARG A 42 -3.52 0.56 7.34
N THR A 43 -2.46 0.44 6.57
CA THR A 43 -1.10 0.68 7.05
C THR A 43 -0.39 1.75 6.22
N PRO A 44 0.59 2.47 6.78
CA PRO A 44 1.39 3.44 6.02
C PRO A 44 2.13 2.83 4.82
N ARG A 45 2.27 1.50 4.77
CA ARG A 45 2.93 0.75 3.68
C ARG A 45 2.01 0.40 2.53
N SER A 46 0.70 0.61 2.70
CA SER A 46 -0.30 0.34 1.67
C SER A 46 -0.49 1.58 0.80
N ASN A 47 -0.23 1.45 -0.48
CA ASN A 47 -0.45 2.48 -1.49
C ASN A 47 -0.85 1.83 -2.83
N PRO A 48 -1.34 2.60 -3.81
CA PRO A 48 -1.75 2.05 -5.10
C PRO A 48 -0.69 1.20 -5.79
N ALA A 49 0.58 1.62 -5.74
CA ALA A 49 1.68 0.90 -6.39
C ALA A 49 1.93 -0.48 -5.76
N THR A 50 1.86 -0.59 -4.42
CA THR A 50 2.02 -1.88 -3.72
C THR A 50 0.80 -2.78 -3.92
N TYR A 51 -0.40 -2.21 -3.90
CA TYR A 51 -1.63 -2.95 -4.06
C TYR A 51 -1.77 -3.60 -5.45
N THR A 52 -1.39 -2.87 -6.50
CA THR A 52 -1.45 -3.37 -7.89
C THR A 52 -0.25 -4.24 -8.28
N GLY A 53 0.77 -4.35 -7.43
CA GLY A 53 2.03 -5.03 -7.75
C GLY A 53 2.99 -4.22 -8.62
N LEU A 54 2.62 -3.01 -9.03
CA LEU A 54 3.45 -2.12 -9.85
C LEU A 54 4.77 -1.75 -9.16
N PHE A 55 4.79 -1.70 -7.85
CA PHE A 55 5.95 -1.32 -7.07
C PHE A 55 7.17 -2.23 -7.30
N GLY A 56 6.95 -3.51 -7.62
CA GLY A 56 8.02 -4.44 -8.02
C GLY A 56 8.78 -3.93 -9.25
N PHE A 57 8.06 -3.58 -10.30
CA PHE A 57 8.64 -3.05 -11.55
C PHE A 57 9.32 -1.70 -11.35
N ILE A 58 8.77 -0.83 -10.50
CA ILE A 58 9.40 0.45 -10.14
C ILE A 58 10.77 0.21 -9.49
N ARG A 59 10.86 -0.71 -8.53
CA ARG A 59 12.12 -1.05 -7.85
C ARG A 59 13.15 -1.61 -8.83
N ASP A 60 12.73 -2.47 -9.75
CA ASP A 60 13.61 -3.02 -10.78
C ASP A 60 14.13 -1.93 -11.72
N LEU A 61 13.27 -0.99 -12.10
CA LEU A 61 13.64 0.16 -12.91
C LEU A 61 14.74 0.99 -12.23
N PHE A 62 14.56 1.34 -10.95
CA PHE A 62 15.57 2.11 -10.20
C PHE A 62 16.87 1.33 -10.03
N ALA A 63 16.82 0.01 -9.82
CA ALA A 63 18.01 -0.84 -9.75
C ALA A 63 18.78 -0.90 -11.08
N MET A 64 18.13 -0.68 -12.22
CA MET A 64 18.77 -0.62 -13.53
C MET A 64 19.47 0.72 -13.82
N MET A 65 19.24 1.75 -13.03
CA MET A 65 19.90 3.05 -13.23
C MET A 65 21.43 2.91 -13.14
N PRO A 66 22.19 3.61 -14.00
CA PRO A 66 23.65 3.50 -14.01
C PRO A 66 24.29 3.75 -12.65
N GLU A 67 23.81 4.76 -11.93
CA GLU A 67 24.30 5.12 -10.60
C GLU A 67 23.99 4.04 -9.56
N ALA A 68 22.79 3.42 -9.62
CA ALA A 68 22.45 2.30 -8.77
C ALA A 68 23.36 1.09 -9.00
N LYS A 69 23.67 0.79 -10.27
CA LYS A 69 24.60 -0.27 -10.64
C LYS A 69 26.04 0.01 -10.17
N GLN A 70 26.51 1.24 -10.31
CA GLN A 70 27.83 1.65 -9.82
C GLN A 70 27.97 1.46 -8.30
N ARG A 71 26.90 1.74 -7.56
CA ARG A 71 26.86 1.58 -6.10
C ARG A 71 26.52 0.15 -5.66
N GLY A 72 26.23 -0.77 -6.58
CA GLY A 72 25.82 -2.14 -6.29
C GLY A 72 24.42 -2.26 -5.69
N TYR A 73 23.55 -1.30 -5.95
CA TYR A 73 22.19 -1.28 -5.45
C TYR A 73 21.28 -2.20 -6.28
N ARG A 74 20.62 -3.13 -5.61
CA ARG A 74 19.64 -4.04 -6.20
C ARG A 74 18.22 -3.59 -5.87
N ALA A 75 17.20 -4.24 -6.44
CA ALA A 75 15.79 -3.93 -6.21
C ALA A 75 15.40 -3.88 -4.72
N GLY A 76 16.01 -4.73 -3.88
CA GLY A 76 15.79 -4.71 -2.44
C GLY A 76 16.17 -3.38 -1.76
N ARG A 77 17.15 -2.64 -2.30
CA ARG A 77 17.54 -1.32 -1.81
C ARG A 77 16.38 -0.31 -1.88
N PHE A 78 15.55 -0.46 -2.88
CA PHE A 78 14.40 0.42 -3.16
C PHE A 78 13.10 -0.07 -2.51
N SER A 79 13.17 -1.08 -1.64
CA SER A 79 12.04 -1.51 -0.82
C SER A 79 12.04 -0.78 0.52
N PHE A 80 10.91 -0.20 0.89
CA PHE A 80 10.74 0.37 2.23
C PHE A 80 10.42 -0.70 3.31
N ASN A 81 10.25 -1.97 2.92
CA ASN A 81 9.96 -3.06 3.85
C ASN A 81 11.22 -3.77 4.40
N VAL A 82 12.35 -3.64 3.72
CA VAL A 82 13.60 -4.30 4.12
C VAL A 82 14.67 -3.28 4.46
N LYS A 83 15.60 -3.70 5.34
CA LYS A 83 16.75 -2.87 5.70
C LYS A 83 17.67 -2.64 4.50
N GLY A 84 18.38 -1.54 4.50
CA GLY A 84 19.40 -1.18 3.51
C GLY A 84 19.14 0.17 2.87
N GLY A 85 17.97 0.39 2.26
CA GLY A 85 17.63 1.65 1.61
C GLY A 85 16.57 2.47 2.30
N ARG A 86 15.81 1.88 3.21
CA ARG A 86 14.76 2.57 3.95
C ARG A 86 15.30 3.49 5.04
N CYS A 87 14.52 4.46 5.43
CA CYS A 87 14.78 5.24 6.65
C CYS A 87 14.59 4.34 7.88
N GLU A 88 15.63 4.16 8.69
CA GLU A 88 15.55 3.30 9.87
C GLU A 88 14.81 3.94 11.04
N ALA A 89 14.70 5.26 11.10
CA ALA A 89 13.95 5.94 12.17
C ALA A 89 12.45 5.61 12.11
N CYS A 90 11.86 5.60 10.92
CA CYS A 90 10.46 5.21 10.72
C CYS A 90 10.31 3.81 10.10
N GLN A 91 11.40 3.09 9.89
CA GLN A 91 11.43 1.76 9.28
C GLN A 91 10.74 1.69 7.89
N GLY A 92 10.75 2.80 7.16
CA GLY A 92 10.16 2.91 5.83
C GLY A 92 8.70 3.35 5.81
N ASP A 93 8.09 3.62 6.95
CA ASP A 93 6.69 4.05 7.02
C ASP A 93 6.48 5.52 6.61
N GLY A 94 7.55 6.33 6.68
CA GLY A 94 7.47 7.77 6.44
C GLY A 94 6.84 8.55 7.60
N VAL A 95 6.17 7.85 8.49
CA VAL A 95 5.50 8.37 9.68
C VAL A 95 5.90 7.55 10.90
N ILE A 96 5.73 8.12 12.08
CA ILE A 96 5.94 7.46 13.37
C ILE A 96 4.60 7.42 14.08
N ALA A 97 4.18 6.23 14.50
CA ALA A 97 2.97 6.07 15.29
C ALA A 97 3.25 6.48 16.75
N ILE A 98 2.42 7.36 17.27
CA ILE A 98 2.39 7.70 18.69
C ILE A 98 1.23 6.91 19.29
N GLU A 99 1.56 5.91 20.10
CA GLU A 99 0.55 5.14 20.81
C GLU A 99 -0.04 5.99 21.93
N MET A 100 -1.36 6.10 21.92
CA MET A 100 -2.13 6.78 22.95
C MET A 100 -3.03 5.75 23.63
N HIS A 101 -2.80 5.50 24.94
CA HIS A 101 -3.67 4.62 25.72
C HIS A 101 -5.13 5.07 25.59
N PHE A 102 -6.02 4.15 25.25
CA PHE A 102 -7.48 4.36 25.08
C PHE A 102 -7.92 5.24 23.90
N LEU A 103 -6.99 5.78 23.10
CA LEU A 103 -7.29 6.58 21.91
C LEU A 103 -6.68 5.93 20.67
N PRO A 104 -7.18 6.20 19.46
CA PRO A 104 -6.55 5.77 18.21
C PRO A 104 -5.12 6.31 18.11
N ASP A 105 -4.23 5.51 17.51
CA ASP A 105 -2.85 5.93 17.26
C ASP A 105 -2.81 7.19 16.40
N VAL A 106 -1.94 8.12 16.77
CA VAL A 106 -1.66 9.32 16.00
C VAL A 106 -0.38 9.11 15.21
N TYR A 107 -0.42 9.41 13.91
CA TYR A 107 0.75 9.32 13.03
C TYR A 107 1.33 10.71 12.81
N VAL A 108 2.62 10.87 13.09
CA VAL A 108 3.37 12.10 12.82
C VAL A 108 4.42 11.83 11.74
N THR A 109 4.67 12.82 10.89
CA THR A 109 5.69 12.71 9.85
C THR A 109 7.06 12.46 10.46
N CYS A 110 7.80 11.49 9.93
CA CYS A 110 9.16 11.21 10.38
C CYS A 110 10.07 12.39 10.09
N GLU A 111 10.66 12.97 11.12
CA GLU A 111 11.53 14.14 11.01
C GLU A 111 12.83 13.86 10.25
N GLN A 112 13.34 12.63 10.34
CA GLN A 112 14.59 12.25 9.69
C GLN A 112 14.46 12.16 8.18
N CYS A 113 13.44 11.48 7.66
CA CYS A 113 13.21 11.34 6.21
C CYS A 113 12.16 12.31 5.68
N LYS A 114 11.50 13.09 6.52
CA LYS A 114 10.45 14.05 6.16
C LYS A 114 9.34 13.41 5.30
N GLY A 115 8.93 12.21 5.69
CA GLY A 115 7.91 11.44 4.98
C GLY A 115 8.41 10.66 3.77
N ARG A 116 9.67 10.80 3.36
CA ARG A 116 10.20 10.22 2.12
C ARG A 116 10.52 8.73 2.19
N ARG A 117 10.43 8.08 3.34
CA ARG A 117 10.55 6.63 3.57
C ARG A 117 11.95 6.03 3.42
N TYR A 118 12.88 6.68 2.71
CA TYR A 118 14.19 6.17 2.36
C TYR A 118 15.32 6.99 2.97
N ASN A 119 16.51 6.39 3.04
CA ASN A 119 17.72 7.11 3.40
C ASN A 119 18.19 7.97 2.22
N ARG A 120 19.12 8.90 2.51
CA ARG A 120 19.61 9.87 1.55
C ARG A 120 20.26 9.19 0.33
N GLU A 121 21.08 8.18 0.56
CA GLU A 121 21.83 7.48 -0.48
C GLU A 121 20.91 6.78 -1.48
N THR A 122 19.77 6.28 -1.04
CA THR A 122 18.75 5.70 -1.93
C THR A 122 18.01 6.78 -2.71
N LEU A 123 17.73 7.92 -2.08
CA LEU A 123 17.06 9.06 -2.72
C LEU A 123 17.93 9.77 -3.76
N ASP A 124 19.26 9.61 -3.70
CA ASP A 124 20.18 10.15 -4.71
C ASP A 124 19.98 9.48 -6.08
N ILE A 125 19.50 8.24 -6.11
CA ILE A 125 19.20 7.54 -7.37
C ILE A 125 17.92 8.12 -7.96
N THR A 126 18.03 8.61 -9.20
CA THR A 126 16.90 9.24 -9.89
C THR A 126 16.66 8.61 -11.26
N TYR A 127 15.39 8.61 -11.64
CA TYR A 127 14.92 8.31 -12.99
C TYR A 127 14.19 9.53 -13.54
N ARG A 128 14.69 10.09 -14.64
CA ARG A 128 14.16 11.35 -15.24
C ARG A 128 14.05 12.48 -14.22
N GLY A 129 15.02 12.61 -13.32
CA GLY A 129 15.05 13.65 -12.29
C GLY A 129 14.13 13.42 -11.09
N LYS A 130 13.49 12.25 -11.00
CA LYS A 130 12.62 11.86 -9.88
C LYS A 130 13.24 10.73 -9.07
N SER A 131 13.24 10.87 -7.76
CA SER A 131 13.62 9.80 -6.84
C SER A 131 12.47 8.80 -6.67
N ILE A 132 12.77 7.66 -6.06
CA ILE A 132 11.71 6.68 -5.76
C ILE A 132 10.65 7.22 -4.80
N ALA A 133 10.99 8.13 -3.90
CA ALA A 133 10.03 8.79 -3.04
C ALA A 133 9.06 9.67 -3.85
N ASP A 134 9.58 10.43 -4.83
CA ASP A 134 8.76 11.28 -5.70
C ASP A 134 7.79 10.47 -6.59
N VAL A 135 8.08 9.19 -6.82
CA VAL A 135 7.20 8.28 -7.57
C VAL A 135 6.09 7.70 -6.69
N LEU A 136 6.29 7.68 -5.37
CA LEU A 136 5.32 7.16 -4.40
C LEU A 136 4.37 8.23 -3.84
N GLU A 137 4.62 9.51 -4.14
CA GLU A 137 3.70 10.63 -3.85
C GLU A 137 2.55 10.66 -4.85
#